data_effaaf16c7a55abdcce59e9f45415af0
#
_entry.id   effaaf16c7a55abdcce59e9f45415af0
#
_cell.length_a   1.000
_cell.length_b   1.000
_cell.length_c   1.000
_cell.angle_alpha   90.00
_cell.angle_beta   90.00
_cell.angle_gamma   90.00
#
_symmetry.space_group_name_H-M   'P 1'
#
loop_
_entity.id
_entity.type
_entity.pdbx_description
1 polymer ?
#
loop_
_entity_poly.entity_id
_entity_poly.type
_entity_poly.pdbx_seq_one_letter_code
_entity_poly.pdbx_strand_id
1 'polypeptide(L)'
;MTEHEDNRIRTYLAIGDSFSEGLMDESALEDGRFIGWTDRLAHALTQSPVGSPNLLYANHAIRGRQLTAIIDEQVPVALDLKPDLVSFVAGGNDVLRPSVDVDGLAEQLERAISAMRAEGIEVLLGNGFDTAAFSPMLRALRPRVAVYNAHMWTLAGRHGCYMLDLWGMRPLYAPEYWAPDRIHLSTQGHRMVAQSAQTVLEGSRVDFRGFRLQKTSKPLRDRMENEAEWLKDHLAPWVGRRLRGTSSGAFLDPKYAEWVPAAELPLDARSQSGRNVSPAAHQAAADDAAASEAPGTSEVPDAPEPPGTSGPSDRT
;
A
#
# COMPACT_ATOMS: atom_id res chain seq x y z
N MET A 1 25.05 3.97 -32.07
CA MET A 1 23.91 3.80 -31.11
C MET A 1 23.70 2.31 -31.01
N THR A 2 24.02 1.73 -29.89
CA THR A 2 24.09 0.29 -29.68
C THR A 2 22.71 -0.21 -29.21
N GLU A 3 22.29 -1.42 -29.61
CA GLU A 3 21.02 -2.10 -29.24
C GLU A 3 20.73 -2.12 -27.74
N HIS A 4 21.69 -1.72 -26.89
CA HIS A 4 21.51 -1.62 -25.42
C HIS A 4 20.79 -0.36 -24.93
N GLU A 5 20.64 0.69 -25.74
CA GLU A 5 19.91 1.93 -25.31
C GLU A 5 18.40 1.78 -25.44
N ASP A 6 17.91 0.84 -26.23
CA ASP A 6 16.48 0.69 -26.52
C ASP A 6 15.71 -0.11 -25.46
N ASN A 7 16.41 -0.76 -24.50
CA ASN A 7 15.80 -1.66 -23.51
C ASN A 7 15.87 -1.12 -22.07
N ARG A 8 16.13 0.18 -21.88
CA ARG A 8 16.16 0.82 -20.56
C ARG A 8 14.77 1.26 -20.11
N ILE A 9 14.49 1.10 -18.82
CA ILE A 9 13.31 1.63 -18.18
C ILE A 9 13.40 3.17 -18.16
N ARG A 10 12.57 3.84 -18.93
CA ARG A 10 12.46 5.31 -19.05
C ARG A 10 11.25 5.85 -18.34
N THR A 11 10.22 5.02 -18.20
CA THR A 11 8.96 5.37 -17.53
C THR A 11 8.59 4.26 -16.54
N TYR A 12 8.28 4.67 -15.30
CA TYR A 12 7.89 3.76 -14.25
C TYR A 12 6.63 4.25 -13.55
N LEU A 13 5.58 3.42 -13.55
CA LEU A 13 4.33 3.66 -12.85
C LEU A 13 4.20 2.69 -11.68
N ALA A 14 3.95 3.22 -10.47
CA ALA A 14 3.59 2.41 -9.32
C ALA A 14 2.06 2.36 -9.16
N ILE A 15 1.51 1.15 -9.06
CA ILE A 15 0.09 0.91 -8.73
C ILE A 15 -0.01 0.01 -7.50
N GLY A 16 -1.11 0.13 -6.76
CA GLY A 16 -1.33 -0.65 -5.55
C GLY A 16 -2.08 0.10 -4.46
N ASP A 17 -1.76 -0.23 -3.23
CA ASP A 17 -2.36 0.33 -2.02
C ASP A 17 -1.35 1.12 -1.17
N SER A 18 -1.59 1.23 0.15
CA SER A 18 -0.72 1.94 1.10
C SER A 18 0.74 1.48 1.07
N PHE A 19 1.00 0.23 0.70
CA PHE A 19 2.35 -0.31 0.63
C PHE A 19 3.16 0.35 -0.51
N SER A 20 2.54 0.55 -1.66
CA SER A 20 3.14 1.23 -2.82
C SER A 20 3.05 2.75 -2.74
N GLU A 21 2.05 3.30 -2.03
CA GLU A 21 1.96 4.73 -1.71
C GLU A 21 3.11 5.19 -0.81
N GLY A 22 3.60 4.31 0.09
CA GLY A 22 4.68 4.60 1.01
C GLY A 22 4.21 5.03 2.40
N LEU A 23 2.98 4.67 2.79
CA LEU A 23 2.37 5.08 4.06
C LEU A 23 3.30 4.80 5.25
N MET A 24 3.40 5.75 6.19
CA MET A 24 4.25 5.77 7.40
C MET A 24 5.74 6.07 7.16
N ASP A 25 6.16 6.38 5.93
CA ASP A 25 7.51 6.90 5.65
C ASP A 25 7.42 8.38 5.23
N GLU A 26 7.21 9.24 6.23
CA GLU A 26 6.98 10.67 6.01
C GLU A 26 8.17 11.36 5.36
N SER A 27 7.88 12.25 4.41
CA SER A 27 8.87 13.13 3.83
C SER A 27 9.31 14.18 4.87
N ALA A 28 10.61 14.36 5.02
CA ALA A 28 11.14 15.46 5.83
C ALA A 28 11.18 16.79 5.07
N LEU A 29 10.90 16.78 3.77
CA LEU A 29 10.95 17.95 2.88
C LEU A 29 9.56 18.48 2.55
N GLU A 30 8.53 17.63 2.58
CA GLU A 30 7.17 17.98 2.23
C GLU A 30 6.20 17.43 3.27
N ASP A 31 5.55 18.32 4.02
CA ASP A 31 4.57 17.96 5.04
C ASP A 31 3.39 17.18 4.43
N GLY A 32 3.00 16.10 5.11
CA GLY A 32 1.88 15.25 4.69
C GLY A 32 2.16 14.31 3.53
N ARG A 33 3.35 14.35 2.92
CA ARG A 33 3.75 13.43 1.86
C ARG A 33 4.56 12.26 2.41
N PHE A 34 4.33 11.08 1.86
CA PHE A 34 5.09 9.87 2.19
C PHE A 34 6.11 9.54 1.09
N ILE A 35 7.27 9.03 1.51
CA ILE A 35 8.31 8.51 0.62
C ILE A 35 8.33 7.00 0.77
N GLY A 36 7.87 6.28 -0.26
CA GLY A 36 7.81 4.82 -0.21
C GLY A 36 9.00 4.13 -0.87
N TRP A 37 8.91 2.81 -0.93
CA TRP A 37 9.87 1.98 -1.65
C TRP A 37 9.83 2.23 -3.17
N THR A 38 8.68 2.60 -3.71
CA THR A 38 8.50 2.90 -5.14
C THR A 38 9.22 4.18 -5.55
N ASP A 39 9.17 5.23 -4.71
CA ASP A 39 9.91 6.48 -4.95
C ASP A 39 11.42 6.24 -4.91
N ARG A 40 11.86 5.45 -3.91
CA ARG A 40 13.28 5.08 -3.76
C ARG A 40 13.76 4.22 -4.92
N LEU A 41 12.93 3.29 -5.41
CA LEU A 41 13.21 2.49 -6.59
C LEU A 41 13.32 3.37 -7.84
N ALA A 42 12.35 4.28 -8.05
CA ALA A 42 12.35 5.21 -9.17
C ALA A 42 13.67 6.01 -9.22
N HIS A 43 14.06 6.59 -8.08
CA HIS A 43 15.33 7.32 -7.98
C HIS A 43 16.55 6.40 -8.23
N ALA A 44 16.59 5.22 -7.63
CA ALA A 44 17.70 4.28 -7.81
C ALA A 44 17.85 3.84 -9.26
N LEU A 45 16.75 3.66 -9.99
CA LEU A 45 16.75 3.33 -11.42
C LEU A 45 17.40 4.43 -12.29
N THR A 46 17.42 5.69 -11.85
CA THR A 46 18.16 6.74 -12.60
C THR A 46 19.66 6.51 -12.65
N GLN A 47 20.19 5.70 -11.75
CA GLN A 47 21.61 5.39 -11.62
C GLN A 47 21.91 3.91 -11.97
N SER A 48 20.88 3.13 -12.29
CA SER A 48 20.98 1.71 -12.58
C SER A 48 21.28 1.45 -14.08
N PRO A 49 22.02 0.39 -14.44
CA PRO A 49 22.24 0.02 -15.83
C PRO A 49 20.96 -0.35 -16.58
N VAL A 50 19.90 -0.78 -15.88
CA VAL A 50 18.61 -1.14 -16.48
C VAL A 50 17.63 0.05 -16.56
N GLY A 51 17.96 1.17 -15.92
CA GLY A 51 17.14 2.38 -15.93
C GLY A 51 17.76 3.51 -16.77
N SER A 52 17.03 4.63 -16.85
CA SER A 52 17.43 5.83 -17.56
C SER A 52 17.76 6.97 -16.59
N PRO A 53 18.82 7.76 -16.78
CA PRO A 53 19.07 8.97 -15.98
C PRO A 53 17.93 9.98 -16.02
N ASN A 54 17.13 9.97 -17.08
CA ASN A 54 15.98 10.83 -17.30
C ASN A 54 14.66 10.08 -17.04
N LEU A 55 14.65 9.07 -16.15
CA LEU A 55 13.46 8.28 -15.83
C LEU A 55 12.34 9.18 -15.33
N LEU A 56 11.15 9.01 -15.91
CA LEU A 56 9.92 9.61 -15.46
C LEU A 56 9.15 8.62 -14.57
N TYR A 57 8.60 9.12 -13.49
CA TYR A 57 7.91 8.33 -12.49
C TYR A 57 6.50 8.88 -12.22
N ALA A 58 5.53 7.97 -12.03
CA ALA A 58 4.21 8.29 -11.53
C ALA A 58 3.82 7.27 -10.45
N ASN A 59 2.95 7.66 -9.50
CA ASN A 59 2.48 6.77 -8.44
C ASN A 59 0.99 6.96 -8.21
N HIS A 60 0.21 6.00 -8.70
CA HIS A 60 -1.24 5.95 -8.59
C HIS A 60 -1.72 5.08 -7.43
N ALA A 61 -0.81 4.54 -6.61
CA ALA A 61 -1.19 3.76 -5.44
C ALA A 61 -1.91 4.62 -4.40
N ILE A 62 -3.03 4.12 -3.90
CA ILE A 62 -3.87 4.79 -2.90
C ILE A 62 -4.14 3.84 -1.75
N ARG A 63 -3.86 4.30 -0.52
CA ARG A 63 -4.05 3.53 0.70
C ARG A 63 -5.47 2.95 0.82
N GLY A 64 -5.52 1.72 1.31
CA GLY A 64 -6.78 1.06 1.60
C GLY A 64 -7.52 0.49 0.40
N ARG A 65 -7.06 0.68 -0.83
CA ARG A 65 -7.67 0.06 -2.00
C ARG A 65 -7.57 -1.47 -1.94
N GLN A 66 -8.63 -2.14 -2.36
CA GLN A 66 -8.67 -3.57 -2.60
C GLN A 66 -8.28 -3.86 -4.04
N LEU A 67 -7.98 -5.11 -4.36
CA LEU A 67 -7.53 -5.50 -5.70
C LEU A 67 -8.51 -5.07 -6.80
N THR A 68 -9.81 -5.26 -6.58
CA THR A 68 -10.84 -4.85 -7.56
C THR A 68 -10.76 -3.36 -7.86
N ALA A 69 -10.68 -2.51 -6.81
CA ALA A 69 -10.59 -1.06 -7.00
C ALA A 69 -9.27 -0.64 -7.69
N ILE A 70 -8.16 -1.31 -7.38
CA ILE A 70 -6.88 -1.08 -8.07
C ILE A 70 -7.01 -1.43 -9.55
N ILE A 71 -7.64 -2.56 -9.87
CA ILE A 71 -7.88 -2.98 -11.26
C ILE A 71 -8.78 -1.99 -12.00
N ASP A 72 -9.85 -1.54 -11.37
CA ASP A 72 -10.84 -0.69 -12.03
C ASP A 72 -10.34 0.77 -12.19
N GLU A 73 -9.53 1.27 -11.26
CA GLU A 73 -9.10 2.67 -11.21
C GLU A 73 -7.68 2.90 -11.75
N GLN A 74 -6.74 1.98 -11.47
CA GLN A 74 -5.30 2.21 -11.73
C GLN A 74 -4.78 1.44 -12.95
N VAL A 75 -5.31 0.25 -13.25
CA VAL A 75 -4.89 -0.52 -14.44
C VAL A 75 -5.24 0.20 -15.74
N PRO A 76 -6.42 0.83 -15.91
CA PRO A 76 -6.71 1.63 -17.10
C PRO A 76 -5.67 2.72 -17.34
N VAL A 77 -5.20 3.39 -16.29
CA VAL A 77 -4.14 4.41 -16.40
C VAL A 77 -2.83 3.78 -16.90
N ALA A 78 -2.47 2.59 -16.40
CA ALA A 78 -1.29 1.89 -16.89
C ALA A 78 -1.39 1.53 -18.37
N LEU A 79 -2.58 1.11 -18.82
CA LEU A 79 -2.84 0.78 -20.23
C LEU A 79 -2.84 2.02 -21.15
N ASP A 80 -3.28 3.16 -20.65
CA ASP A 80 -3.29 4.43 -21.38
C ASP A 80 -1.88 5.04 -21.47
N LEU A 81 -1.15 5.06 -20.36
CA LEU A 81 0.19 5.63 -20.28
C LEU A 81 1.28 4.74 -20.91
N LYS A 82 1.06 3.44 -20.97
CA LYS A 82 1.99 2.41 -21.50
C LYS A 82 3.44 2.60 -20.99
N PRO A 83 3.65 2.60 -19.66
CA PRO A 83 4.99 2.76 -19.11
C PRO A 83 5.88 1.56 -19.47
N ASP A 84 7.20 1.75 -19.46
CA ASP A 84 8.14 0.65 -19.63
C ASP A 84 8.04 -0.37 -18.48
N LEU A 85 7.74 0.12 -17.25
CA LEU A 85 7.61 -0.70 -16.04
C LEU A 85 6.39 -0.30 -15.21
N VAL A 86 5.63 -1.30 -14.75
CA VAL A 86 4.62 -1.16 -13.69
C VAL A 86 5.05 -2.00 -12.48
N SER A 87 5.10 -1.41 -11.28
CA SER A 87 5.10 -2.21 -10.06
C SER A 87 3.67 -2.43 -9.57
N PHE A 88 3.31 -3.69 -9.33
CA PHE A 88 1.97 -4.09 -8.93
C PHE A 88 2.02 -4.92 -7.64
N VAL A 89 1.77 -4.27 -6.50
CA VAL A 89 1.66 -4.93 -5.18
C VAL A 89 0.26 -4.67 -4.65
N ALA A 90 -0.55 -5.72 -4.58
CA ALA A 90 -1.97 -5.63 -4.22
C ALA A 90 -2.49 -6.91 -3.56
N GLY A 91 -3.74 -6.91 -3.12
CA GLY A 91 -4.40 -8.06 -2.49
C GLY A 91 -4.16 -8.19 -0.99
N GLY A 92 -3.22 -7.43 -0.41
CA GLY A 92 -2.96 -7.42 1.03
C GLY A 92 -4.22 -7.06 1.83
N ASN A 93 -4.95 -6.06 1.39
CA ASN A 93 -6.21 -5.64 2.00
C ASN A 93 -7.35 -6.67 1.84
N ASP A 94 -7.31 -7.48 0.80
CA ASP A 94 -8.30 -8.49 0.49
C ASP A 94 -8.12 -9.74 1.34
N VAL A 95 -6.88 -10.26 1.46
CA VAL A 95 -6.58 -11.47 2.22
C VAL A 95 -6.85 -11.34 3.72
N LEU A 96 -6.99 -10.12 4.23
CA LEU A 96 -7.38 -9.82 5.60
C LEU A 96 -8.89 -10.03 5.85
N ARG A 97 -9.72 -10.13 4.81
CA ARG A 97 -11.17 -10.34 4.94
C ARG A 97 -11.48 -11.82 5.19
N PRO A 98 -12.38 -12.14 6.17
CA PRO A 98 -12.67 -13.52 6.53
C PRO A 98 -13.18 -14.40 5.37
N SER A 99 -13.96 -13.81 4.48
CA SER A 99 -14.65 -14.49 3.35
C SER A 99 -13.98 -14.26 2.00
N VAL A 100 -12.67 -13.95 1.97
CA VAL A 100 -11.98 -13.72 0.70
C VAL A 100 -11.89 -15.02 -0.11
N ASP A 101 -12.23 -14.92 -1.37
CA ASP A 101 -11.93 -15.92 -2.38
C ASP A 101 -10.54 -15.65 -2.97
N VAL A 102 -9.54 -16.41 -2.51
CA VAL A 102 -8.14 -16.21 -2.91
C VAL A 102 -7.92 -16.62 -4.36
N ASP A 103 -8.62 -17.66 -4.83
CA ASP A 103 -8.52 -18.11 -6.22
C ASP A 103 -9.14 -17.07 -7.16
N GLY A 104 -10.32 -16.54 -6.79
CA GLY A 104 -10.95 -15.45 -7.53
C GLY A 104 -10.13 -14.15 -7.55
N LEU A 105 -9.37 -13.84 -6.48
CA LEU A 105 -8.41 -12.74 -6.51
C LEU A 105 -7.28 -12.99 -7.51
N ALA A 106 -6.74 -14.21 -7.53
CA ALA A 106 -5.67 -14.57 -8.46
C ALA A 106 -6.14 -14.47 -9.92
N GLU A 107 -7.37 -14.91 -10.23
CA GLU A 107 -7.94 -14.77 -11.56
C GLU A 107 -8.12 -13.31 -11.99
N GLN A 108 -8.56 -12.43 -11.08
CA GLN A 108 -8.67 -11.00 -11.36
C GLN A 108 -7.31 -10.39 -11.67
N LEU A 109 -6.31 -10.72 -10.85
CA LEU A 109 -4.94 -10.25 -11.02
C LEU A 109 -4.34 -10.74 -12.33
N GLU A 110 -4.58 -12.01 -12.69
CA GLU A 110 -4.09 -12.58 -13.95
C GLU A 110 -4.61 -11.82 -15.18
N ARG A 111 -5.91 -11.47 -15.19
CA ARG A 111 -6.48 -10.67 -16.27
C ARG A 111 -5.81 -9.31 -16.42
N ALA A 112 -5.55 -8.63 -15.30
CA ALA A 112 -4.86 -7.33 -15.29
C ALA A 112 -3.42 -7.44 -15.78
N ILE A 113 -2.66 -8.44 -15.29
CA ILE A 113 -1.28 -8.71 -15.73
C ILE A 113 -1.26 -9.03 -17.23
N SER A 114 -2.14 -9.93 -17.68
CA SER A 114 -2.21 -10.32 -19.09
C SER A 114 -2.47 -9.13 -20.00
N ALA A 115 -3.37 -8.22 -19.61
CA ALA A 115 -3.65 -7.00 -20.36
C ALA A 115 -2.42 -6.08 -20.47
N MET A 116 -1.73 -5.83 -19.36
CA MET A 116 -0.52 -4.99 -19.35
C MET A 116 0.61 -5.64 -20.18
N ARG A 117 0.83 -6.95 -20.02
CA ARG A 117 1.86 -7.68 -20.78
C ARG A 117 1.58 -7.71 -22.28
N ALA A 118 0.29 -7.77 -22.70
CA ALA A 118 -0.10 -7.68 -24.10
C ALA A 118 0.24 -6.33 -24.75
N GLU A 119 0.28 -5.26 -23.96
CA GLU A 119 0.74 -3.93 -24.40
C GLU A 119 2.26 -3.74 -24.32
N GLY A 120 3.01 -4.79 -23.96
CA GLY A 120 4.48 -4.75 -23.86
C GLY A 120 5.00 -4.14 -22.56
N ILE A 121 4.13 -3.87 -21.57
CA ILE A 121 4.50 -3.30 -20.29
C ILE A 121 5.18 -4.35 -19.43
N GLU A 122 6.40 -4.07 -18.92
CA GLU A 122 7.05 -4.92 -17.93
C GLU A 122 6.36 -4.78 -16.57
N VAL A 123 6.18 -5.90 -15.85
CA VAL A 123 5.48 -5.92 -14.57
C VAL A 123 6.41 -6.46 -13.47
N LEU A 124 6.64 -5.65 -12.43
CA LEU A 124 7.24 -6.06 -11.17
C LEU A 124 6.11 -6.41 -10.19
N LEU A 125 5.87 -7.70 -10.02
CA LEU A 125 4.83 -8.24 -9.18
C LEU A 125 5.38 -8.48 -7.76
N GLY A 126 4.68 -8.02 -6.70
CA GLY A 126 5.08 -8.28 -5.32
C GLY A 126 4.13 -9.24 -4.64
N ASN A 127 4.66 -10.29 -4.00
CA ASN A 127 3.87 -11.20 -3.17
C ASN A 127 3.64 -10.65 -1.75
N GLY A 128 2.81 -11.34 -0.93
CA GLY A 128 2.55 -10.96 0.45
C GLY A 128 3.67 -11.42 1.40
N PHE A 129 3.96 -10.63 2.41
CA PHE A 129 4.92 -10.99 3.48
C PHE A 129 4.36 -12.03 4.46
N ASP A 130 5.24 -12.71 5.22
CA ASP A 130 4.83 -13.73 6.20
C ASP A 130 4.20 -13.09 7.44
N THR A 131 2.88 -13.15 7.53
CA THR A 131 2.10 -12.57 8.63
C THR A 131 2.40 -13.17 10.00
N ALA A 132 3.03 -14.36 10.07
CA ALA A 132 3.44 -14.97 11.34
C ALA A 132 4.57 -14.20 12.04
N ALA A 133 5.27 -13.33 11.32
CA ALA A 133 6.38 -12.54 11.85
C ALA A 133 5.91 -11.39 12.75
N PHE A 134 4.67 -10.89 12.58
CA PHE A 134 4.22 -9.62 13.17
C PHE A 134 3.47 -9.79 14.48
N SER A 135 2.47 -10.66 14.49
CA SER A 135 1.55 -10.83 15.62
C SER A 135 1.00 -12.25 15.63
N PRO A 136 0.82 -12.87 16.82
CA PRO A 136 0.11 -14.12 16.96
C PRO A 136 -1.27 -14.12 16.33
N MET A 137 -1.97 -12.97 16.34
CA MET A 137 -3.29 -12.81 15.73
C MET A 137 -3.21 -12.85 14.20
N LEU A 138 -2.26 -12.16 13.59
CA LEU A 138 -2.08 -12.16 12.14
C LEU A 138 -1.54 -13.51 11.63
N ARG A 139 -1.01 -14.34 12.52
CA ARG A 139 -0.59 -15.72 12.19
C ARG A 139 -1.72 -16.57 11.62
N ALA A 140 -2.96 -16.31 12.02
CA ALA A 140 -4.14 -17.01 11.49
C ALA A 140 -4.35 -16.75 9.98
N LEU A 141 -3.83 -15.66 9.45
CA LEU A 141 -3.91 -15.31 8.02
C LEU A 141 -2.83 -16.00 7.17
N ARG A 142 -1.78 -16.51 7.82
CA ARG A 142 -0.62 -17.07 7.13
C ARG A 142 -0.94 -18.13 6.07
N PRO A 143 -1.84 -19.11 6.30
CA PRO A 143 -2.19 -20.08 5.27
C PRO A 143 -2.79 -19.44 4.03
N ARG A 144 -3.65 -18.43 4.22
CA ARG A 144 -4.32 -17.70 3.13
C ARG A 144 -3.33 -16.89 2.30
N VAL A 145 -2.42 -16.17 2.98
CA VAL A 145 -1.34 -15.44 2.30
C VAL A 145 -0.41 -16.41 1.56
N ALA A 146 -0.12 -17.58 2.13
CA ALA A 146 0.71 -18.57 1.45
C ALA A 146 0.07 -19.10 0.16
N VAL A 147 -1.25 -19.35 0.15
CA VAL A 147 -1.99 -19.75 -1.06
C VAL A 147 -1.94 -18.62 -2.10
N TYR A 148 -2.24 -17.37 -1.68
CA TYR A 148 -2.14 -16.22 -2.57
C TYR A 148 -0.74 -16.08 -3.19
N ASN A 149 0.31 -16.24 -2.39
CA ASN A 149 1.70 -16.19 -2.86
C ASN A 149 2.04 -17.31 -3.84
N ALA A 150 1.46 -18.50 -3.69
CA ALA A 150 1.63 -19.58 -4.67
C ALA A 150 1.06 -19.18 -6.04
N HIS A 151 -0.11 -18.54 -6.07
CA HIS A 151 -0.65 -17.95 -7.30
C HIS A 151 0.26 -16.87 -7.88
N MET A 152 0.75 -15.94 -7.04
CA MET A 152 1.65 -14.86 -7.49
C MET A 152 2.88 -15.40 -8.21
N TRP A 153 3.52 -16.43 -7.66
CA TRP A 153 4.66 -17.09 -8.30
C TRP A 153 4.29 -17.77 -9.62
N THR A 154 3.12 -18.43 -9.67
CA THR A 154 2.60 -19.06 -10.89
C THR A 154 2.35 -18.02 -11.98
N LEU A 155 1.71 -16.90 -11.62
CA LEU A 155 1.40 -15.81 -12.56
C LEU A 155 2.68 -15.13 -13.07
N ALA A 156 3.63 -14.87 -12.16
CA ALA A 156 4.92 -14.29 -12.56
C ALA A 156 5.64 -15.18 -13.59
N GLY A 157 5.69 -16.50 -13.36
CA GLY A 157 6.30 -17.44 -14.30
C GLY A 157 5.55 -17.55 -15.62
N ARG A 158 4.21 -17.55 -15.57
CA ARG A 158 3.36 -17.69 -16.78
C ARG A 158 3.44 -16.47 -17.70
N HIS A 159 3.48 -15.27 -17.12
CA HIS A 159 3.44 -14.00 -17.86
C HIS A 159 4.82 -13.32 -18.00
N GLY A 160 5.88 -13.96 -17.51
CA GLY A 160 7.23 -13.40 -17.59
C GLY A 160 7.41 -12.12 -16.77
N CYS A 161 6.75 -12.03 -15.60
CA CYS A 161 6.88 -10.88 -14.71
C CYS A 161 8.10 -11.02 -13.80
N TYR A 162 8.69 -9.88 -13.41
CA TYR A 162 9.62 -9.84 -12.29
C TYR A 162 8.90 -10.13 -10.98
N MET A 163 9.56 -10.84 -10.03
CA MET A 163 8.95 -11.16 -8.73
C MET A 163 9.73 -10.53 -7.59
N LEU A 164 9.10 -9.60 -6.90
CA LEU A 164 9.54 -9.06 -5.62
C LEU A 164 9.06 -9.98 -4.49
N ASP A 165 9.93 -10.85 -4.02
CA ASP A 165 9.61 -11.87 -3.01
C ASP A 165 9.66 -11.32 -1.58
N LEU A 166 8.57 -10.65 -1.16
CA LEU A 166 8.43 -10.13 0.20
C LEU A 166 8.33 -11.23 1.26
N TRP A 167 7.79 -12.41 0.89
CA TRP A 167 7.72 -13.57 1.79
C TRP A 167 9.09 -14.12 2.16
N GLY A 168 9.99 -14.19 1.18
CA GLY A 168 11.37 -14.64 1.38
C GLY A 168 12.27 -13.62 2.06
N MET A 169 11.80 -12.38 2.23
CA MET A 169 12.58 -11.24 2.74
C MET A 169 12.74 -11.33 4.26
N ARG A 170 13.74 -12.11 4.70
CA ARG A 170 14.03 -12.40 6.13
C ARG A 170 14.15 -11.17 7.02
N PRO A 171 14.74 -10.04 6.60
CA PRO A 171 14.77 -8.82 7.41
C PRO A 171 13.39 -8.35 7.85
N LEU A 172 12.35 -8.53 7.04
CA LEU A 172 10.98 -8.14 7.40
C LEU A 172 10.38 -8.91 8.60
N TYR A 173 11.12 -9.89 9.15
CA TYR A 173 10.77 -10.54 10.42
C TYR A 173 11.24 -9.75 11.65
N ALA A 174 12.02 -8.70 11.47
CA ALA A 174 12.53 -7.87 12.54
C ALA A 174 11.69 -6.58 12.70
N PRO A 175 11.34 -6.19 13.95
CA PRO A 175 10.42 -5.08 14.21
C PRO A 175 10.88 -3.72 13.66
N GLU A 176 12.19 -3.50 13.53
CA GLU A 176 12.77 -2.25 13.03
C GLU A 176 12.41 -1.92 11.57
N TYR A 177 11.98 -2.91 10.80
CA TYR A 177 11.53 -2.72 9.42
C TYR A 177 10.05 -2.32 9.31
N TRP A 178 9.35 -2.25 10.44
CA TRP A 178 7.93 -1.91 10.52
C TRP A 178 7.70 -0.63 11.31
N ALA A 179 6.69 0.13 10.89
CA ALA A 179 6.18 1.26 11.64
C ALA A 179 5.53 0.78 12.96
N PRO A 180 5.24 1.68 13.90
CA PRO A 180 4.61 1.32 15.18
C PRO A 180 3.28 0.58 15.04
N ASP A 181 2.55 0.79 13.95
CA ASP A 181 1.30 0.07 13.64
C ASP A 181 1.53 -1.40 13.22
N ARG A 182 2.77 -1.83 12.99
CA ARG A 182 3.17 -3.19 12.57
C ARG A 182 2.44 -3.70 11.31
N ILE A 183 1.87 -2.80 10.53
CA ILE A 183 1.15 -3.09 9.28
C ILE A 183 1.90 -2.48 8.11
N HIS A 184 2.41 -1.26 8.30
CA HIS A 184 3.16 -0.53 7.29
C HIS A 184 4.66 -0.59 7.57
N LEU A 185 5.45 -0.40 6.53
CA LEU A 185 6.89 -0.40 6.65
C LEU A 185 7.40 0.88 7.35
N SER A 186 8.49 0.74 8.10
CA SER A 186 9.31 1.89 8.49
C SER A 186 10.12 2.39 7.29
N THR A 187 10.75 3.56 7.42
CA THR A 187 11.73 4.06 6.44
C THR A 187 12.79 3.02 6.08
N GLN A 188 13.26 2.25 7.08
CA GLN A 188 14.24 1.18 6.86
C GLN A 188 13.65 0.02 6.07
N GLY A 189 12.38 -0.34 6.33
CA GLY A 189 11.65 -1.34 5.58
C GLY A 189 11.46 -0.93 4.12
N HIS A 190 11.03 0.30 3.87
CA HIS A 190 10.88 0.82 2.52
C HIS A 190 12.20 0.81 1.72
N ARG A 191 13.32 1.14 2.36
CA ARG A 191 14.66 1.04 1.72
C ARG A 191 15.02 -0.39 1.35
N MET A 192 14.80 -1.32 2.27
CA MET A 192 15.09 -2.74 2.05
C MET A 192 14.30 -3.27 0.85
N VAL A 193 13.01 -2.92 0.77
CA VAL A 193 12.15 -3.32 -0.34
C VAL A 193 12.61 -2.70 -1.66
N ALA A 194 12.93 -1.40 -1.68
CA ALA A 194 13.42 -0.70 -2.86
C ALA A 194 14.72 -1.32 -3.41
N GLN A 195 15.69 -1.58 -2.52
CA GLN A 195 16.95 -2.23 -2.90
C GLN A 195 16.73 -3.64 -3.44
N SER A 196 15.80 -4.40 -2.85
CA SER A 196 15.46 -5.73 -3.31
C SER A 196 14.78 -5.69 -4.68
N ALA A 197 13.88 -4.73 -4.91
CA ALA A 197 13.23 -4.52 -6.19
C ALA A 197 14.24 -4.16 -7.30
N GLN A 198 15.17 -3.24 -7.02
CA GLN A 198 16.25 -2.90 -7.94
C GLN A 198 17.10 -4.14 -8.30
N THR A 199 17.51 -4.92 -7.29
CA THR A 199 18.30 -6.13 -7.48
C THR A 199 17.60 -7.13 -8.40
N VAL A 200 16.29 -7.29 -8.25
CA VAL A 200 15.48 -8.18 -9.10
C VAL A 200 15.40 -7.66 -10.53
N LEU A 201 15.18 -6.36 -10.74
CA LEU A 201 15.13 -5.76 -12.08
C LEU A 201 16.49 -5.83 -12.80
N GLU A 202 17.60 -5.78 -12.06
CA GLU A 202 18.96 -5.97 -12.57
C GLU A 202 19.29 -7.45 -12.87
N GLY A 203 18.31 -8.35 -12.80
CA GLY A 203 18.47 -9.77 -13.10
C GLY A 203 19.22 -10.56 -12.03
N SER A 204 19.41 -9.97 -10.84
CA SER A 204 20.10 -10.60 -9.72
C SER A 204 19.11 -11.16 -8.70
N ARG A 205 19.59 -12.10 -7.87
CA ARG A 205 18.79 -12.66 -6.76
C ARG A 205 19.18 -11.99 -5.46
N VAL A 206 18.17 -11.59 -4.71
CA VAL A 206 18.37 -11.10 -3.34
C VAL A 206 18.70 -12.28 -2.42
N ASP A 207 19.79 -12.17 -1.65
CA ASP A 207 20.24 -13.21 -0.74
C ASP A 207 20.21 -12.74 0.72
N PHE A 208 19.28 -13.29 1.49
CA PHE A 208 19.15 -13.04 2.92
C PHE A 208 19.67 -14.20 3.80
N ARG A 209 20.38 -15.18 3.26
CA ARG A 209 20.89 -16.34 4.03
C ARG A 209 21.82 -15.95 5.18
N GLY A 210 22.54 -14.85 5.04
CA GLY A 210 23.40 -14.30 6.09
C GLY A 210 22.66 -13.55 7.19
N PHE A 211 21.40 -13.16 6.98
CA PHE A 211 20.64 -12.40 7.96
C PHE A 211 20.30 -13.25 9.20
N ARG A 212 20.56 -12.68 10.38
CA ARG A 212 20.26 -13.31 11.68
C ARG A 212 19.29 -12.42 12.44
N LEU A 213 18.10 -12.96 12.72
CA LEU A 213 17.14 -12.32 13.61
C LEU A 213 17.73 -12.25 15.03
N GLN A 214 17.80 -11.05 15.57
CA GLN A 214 18.10 -10.87 16.99
C GLN A 214 16.88 -11.29 17.80
N LYS A 215 17.06 -12.34 18.62
CA LYS A 215 16.00 -12.76 19.54
C LYS A 215 15.87 -11.70 20.65
N THR A 216 14.81 -10.94 20.65
CA THR A 216 14.47 -10.08 21.79
C THR A 216 13.97 -10.94 22.93
N SER A 217 14.68 -10.92 24.06
CA SER A 217 14.35 -11.67 25.27
C SER A 217 13.39 -10.91 26.19
N LYS A 218 12.37 -10.23 25.65
CA LYS A 218 11.36 -9.57 26.49
C LYS A 218 10.55 -10.60 27.26
N PRO A 219 10.28 -10.38 28.57
CA PRO A 219 9.39 -11.24 29.35
C PRO A 219 8.03 -11.45 28.67
N LEU A 220 7.43 -12.62 28.89
CA LEU A 220 6.14 -12.96 28.28
C LEU A 220 5.05 -11.94 28.61
N ARG A 221 5.04 -11.46 29.86
CA ARG A 221 4.10 -10.43 30.34
C ARG A 221 4.19 -9.14 29.52
N ASP A 222 5.40 -8.61 29.33
CA ASP A 222 5.64 -7.37 28.59
C ASP A 222 5.24 -7.54 27.11
N ARG A 223 5.41 -8.75 26.57
CA ARG A 223 4.95 -9.06 25.20
C ARG A 223 3.44 -9.07 25.10
N MET A 224 2.72 -9.59 26.09
CA MET A 224 1.26 -9.62 26.10
C MET A 224 0.67 -8.23 26.32
N GLU A 225 1.26 -7.41 27.20
CA GLU A 225 0.83 -6.02 27.44
C GLU A 225 1.01 -5.18 26.17
N ASN A 226 2.18 -5.23 25.54
CA ASN A 226 2.46 -4.55 24.27
C ASN A 226 1.54 -5.03 23.12
N GLU A 227 1.13 -6.31 23.12
CA GLU A 227 0.23 -6.85 22.11
C GLU A 227 -1.20 -6.34 22.33
N ALA A 228 -1.64 -6.24 23.59
CA ALA A 228 -2.96 -5.72 23.93
C ALA A 228 -3.11 -4.21 23.62
N GLU A 229 -2.08 -3.41 23.92
CA GLU A 229 -2.01 -2.00 23.54
C GLU A 229 -2.05 -1.82 22.02
N TRP A 230 -1.18 -2.52 21.32
CA TRP A 230 -1.16 -2.46 19.85
C TRP A 230 -2.50 -2.86 19.23
N LEU A 231 -3.14 -3.89 19.78
CA LEU A 231 -4.45 -4.34 19.33
C LEU A 231 -5.49 -3.25 19.45
N LYS A 232 -5.53 -2.56 20.60
CA LYS A 232 -6.48 -1.50 20.89
C LYS A 232 -6.23 -0.25 20.05
N ASP A 233 -4.96 0.16 19.94
CA ASP A 233 -4.62 1.48 19.40
C ASP A 233 -4.45 1.48 17.88
N HIS A 234 -4.12 0.33 17.29
CA HIS A 234 -3.85 0.23 15.86
C HIS A 234 -4.77 -0.76 15.13
N LEU A 235 -4.83 -2.02 15.57
CA LEU A 235 -5.57 -3.04 14.81
C LEU A 235 -7.07 -2.88 14.91
N ALA A 236 -7.62 -2.60 16.09
CA ALA A 236 -9.08 -2.49 16.28
C ALA A 236 -9.69 -1.30 15.52
N PRO A 237 -9.11 -0.08 15.55
CA PRO A 237 -9.58 1.02 14.70
C PRO A 237 -9.46 0.71 13.21
N TRP A 238 -8.39 0.07 12.79
CA TRP A 238 -8.19 -0.33 11.41
C TRP A 238 -9.24 -1.36 10.93
N VAL A 239 -9.49 -2.42 11.71
CA VAL A 239 -10.56 -3.40 11.44
C VAL A 239 -11.92 -2.72 11.44
N GLY A 240 -12.18 -1.82 12.39
CA GLY A 240 -13.44 -1.07 12.48
C GLY A 240 -13.73 -0.25 11.22
N ARG A 241 -12.75 0.46 10.67
CA ARG A 241 -12.88 1.16 9.38
C ARG A 241 -13.19 0.19 8.24
N ARG A 242 -12.50 -0.93 8.17
CA ARG A 242 -12.73 -1.98 7.15
C ARG A 242 -14.14 -2.55 7.19
N LEU A 243 -14.66 -2.83 8.38
CA LEU A 243 -16.02 -3.36 8.55
C LEU A 243 -17.10 -2.33 8.16
N ARG A 244 -16.82 -1.04 8.32
CA ARG A 244 -17.73 0.04 7.88
C ARG A 244 -17.62 0.35 6.39
N GLY A 245 -16.71 -0.30 5.66
CA GLY A 245 -16.50 -0.04 4.24
C GLY A 245 -15.84 1.32 3.94
N THR A 246 -15.34 2.02 4.98
CA THR A 246 -14.65 3.29 4.81
C THR A 246 -13.14 3.04 4.61
N SER A 247 -12.61 3.49 3.46
CA SER A 247 -11.18 3.50 3.22
C SER A 247 -10.63 4.87 3.60
N SER A 248 -9.50 4.91 4.31
CA SER A 248 -8.78 6.17 4.57
C SER A 248 -8.28 6.87 3.28
N GLY A 249 -8.35 6.18 2.15
CA GLY A 249 -8.01 6.71 0.83
C GLY A 249 -9.20 7.00 -0.08
N ALA A 250 -10.46 7.00 0.44
CA ALA A 250 -11.66 7.10 -0.40
C ALA A 250 -11.70 8.39 -1.27
N PHE A 251 -11.10 9.47 -0.76
CA PHE A 251 -11.10 10.79 -1.40
C PHE A 251 -9.68 11.31 -1.68
N LEU A 252 -8.68 10.43 -1.67
CA LEU A 252 -7.30 10.84 -1.95
C LEU A 252 -7.01 10.74 -3.43
N ASP A 253 -6.33 11.74 -3.94
CA ASP A 253 -5.71 11.71 -5.25
C ASP A 253 -4.39 10.92 -5.20
N PRO A 254 -3.94 10.37 -6.34
CA PRO A 254 -2.64 9.75 -6.47
C PRO A 254 -1.51 10.70 -6.07
N LYS A 255 -0.48 10.18 -5.40
CA LYS A 255 0.66 10.98 -4.94
C LYS A 255 1.39 11.71 -6.07
N TYR A 256 1.55 11.05 -7.20
CA TYR A 256 2.09 11.59 -8.45
C TYR A 256 1.18 11.14 -9.59
N ALA A 257 0.11 11.89 -9.83
CA ALA A 257 -0.84 11.60 -10.90
C ALA A 257 -0.21 11.80 -12.30
N GLU A 258 0.69 12.77 -12.41
CA GLU A 258 1.43 13.09 -13.62
C GLU A 258 2.88 12.57 -13.52
N TRP A 259 3.55 12.48 -14.68
CA TRP A 259 4.95 12.13 -14.75
C TRP A 259 5.83 13.18 -14.07
N VAL A 260 6.68 12.74 -13.14
CA VAL A 260 7.72 13.59 -12.51
C VAL A 260 9.11 13.00 -12.79
N PRO A 261 10.15 13.84 -12.92
CA PRO A 261 11.51 13.34 -13.04
C PRO A 261 11.94 12.59 -11.76
N ALA A 262 12.29 11.32 -11.89
CA ALA A 262 12.66 10.49 -10.74
C ALA A 262 13.94 10.99 -10.02
N ALA A 263 14.82 11.70 -10.73
CA ALA A 263 16.01 12.31 -10.15
C ALA A 263 15.71 13.46 -9.18
N GLU A 264 14.52 14.09 -9.30
CA GLU A 264 14.09 15.25 -8.51
C GLU A 264 13.19 14.86 -7.34
N LEU A 265 12.94 13.56 -7.12
CA LEU A 265 12.15 13.10 -6.00
C LEU A 265 12.76 13.56 -4.67
N PRO A 266 11.95 13.99 -3.67
CA PRO A 266 12.42 14.60 -2.43
C PRO A 266 12.98 13.56 -1.45
N LEU A 267 14.01 12.83 -1.87
CA LEU A 267 14.71 11.81 -1.08
C LEU A 267 15.85 12.46 -0.31
N ASP A 268 15.58 12.95 0.88
CA ASP A 268 16.61 13.56 1.71
C ASP A 268 17.45 12.56 2.53
N ALA A 269 18.62 13.02 2.99
CA ALA A 269 19.49 12.22 3.85
C ALA A 269 18.88 11.95 5.25
N ARG A 270 17.83 12.69 5.67
CA ARG A 270 17.15 12.54 6.97
C ARG A 270 16.04 11.50 6.92
N SER A 271 15.40 11.32 5.78
CA SER A 271 14.58 10.13 5.55
C SER A 271 15.45 8.87 5.71
N GLN A 272 16.75 9.08 5.83
CA GLN A 272 17.76 8.07 6.10
C GLN A 272 18.03 7.83 7.61
N SER A 273 17.69 8.73 8.52
CA SER A 273 18.10 8.67 9.93
C SER A 273 16.98 8.29 10.91
N GLY A 274 16.17 7.30 10.61
CA GLY A 274 15.35 6.52 11.56
C GLY A 274 14.76 7.21 12.80
N ARG A 275 14.32 8.47 12.73
CA ARG A 275 13.52 9.06 13.81
C ARG A 275 12.05 8.81 13.53
N ASN A 276 11.47 7.87 14.28
CA ASN A 276 10.04 7.64 14.32
C ASN A 276 9.34 8.90 14.87
N VAL A 277 8.56 9.58 14.04
CA VAL A 277 7.59 10.58 14.52
C VAL A 277 6.36 9.83 15.01
N SER A 278 5.79 10.27 16.12
CA SER A 278 4.70 9.57 16.82
C SER A 278 3.46 9.42 15.92
N PRO A 279 2.90 8.21 15.77
CA PRO A 279 1.73 7.94 14.94
C PRO A 279 0.46 8.66 15.38
N ALA A 280 0.40 9.10 16.64
CA ALA A 280 -0.77 9.77 17.23
C ALA A 280 -1.13 11.10 16.56
N ALA A 281 -0.15 11.82 16.01
CA ALA A 281 -0.39 13.11 15.35
C ALA A 281 -1.08 12.96 13.98
N HIS A 282 -0.78 11.88 13.26
CA HIS A 282 -1.37 11.62 11.92
C HIS A 282 -2.76 11.03 11.98
N GLN A 283 -3.03 10.21 13.00
CA GLN A 283 -4.35 9.67 13.24
C GLN A 283 -5.33 10.82 13.56
N ALA A 284 -4.92 11.79 14.38
CA ALA A 284 -5.70 12.97 14.72
C ALA A 284 -5.99 13.87 13.51
N ALA A 285 -5.00 14.06 12.61
CA ALA A 285 -5.18 14.87 11.41
C ALA A 285 -6.11 14.21 10.38
N ALA A 286 -6.07 12.87 10.26
CA ALA A 286 -6.97 12.12 9.37
C ALA A 286 -8.41 12.07 9.92
N ASP A 287 -8.55 12.01 11.25
CA ASP A 287 -9.86 12.02 11.92
C ASP A 287 -10.49 13.44 11.94
N ASP A 288 -9.66 14.51 12.04
CA ASP A 288 -10.10 15.91 11.94
C ASP A 288 -10.53 16.29 10.52
N ALA A 289 -9.82 15.82 9.49
CA ALA A 289 -10.20 16.03 8.10
C ALA A 289 -11.54 15.34 7.78
N ALA A 290 -11.75 14.12 8.29
CA ALA A 290 -13.02 13.39 8.13
C ALA A 290 -14.16 14.00 8.94
N ALA A 291 -13.89 14.70 10.04
CA ALA A 291 -14.90 15.38 10.86
C ALA A 291 -15.30 16.75 10.29
N SER A 292 -14.39 17.42 9.54
CA SER A 292 -14.68 18.74 8.96
C SER A 292 -15.53 18.67 7.66
N GLU A 293 -15.66 17.48 7.06
CA GLU A 293 -16.44 17.23 5.84
C GLU A 293 -17.82 16.59 6.11
N ALA A 294 -18.26 16.47 7.36
CA ALA A 294 -19.64 16.05 7.65
C ALA A 294 -20.58 17.18 7.16
N PRO A 295 -21.55 16.89 6.26
CA PRO A 295 -22.47 17.90 5.80
C PRO A 295 -23.27 18.43 7.00
N GLY A 296 -23.19 19.74 7.22
CA GLY A 296 -23.96 20.42 8.25
C GLY A 296 -25.43 20.05 8.08
N THR A 297 -26.04 19.51 9.14
CA THR A 297 -27.48 19.32 9.22
C THR A 297 -28.12 20.70 9.05
N SER A 298 -28.63 20.98 7.86
CA SER A 298 -29.49 22.13 7.64
C SER A 298 -30.74 21.92 8.50
N GLU A 299 -30.93 22.76 9.50
CA GLU A 299 -32.20 22.90 10.19
C GLU A 299 -33.27 23.17 9.14
N VAL A 300 -34.21 22.26 9.03
CA VAL A 300 -35.45 22.47 8.28
C VAL A 300 -36.30 23.40 9.14
N PRO A 301 -36.72 24.58 8.66
CA PRO A 301 -37.64 25.44 9.44
C PRO A 301 -38.99 24.74 9.59
N ASP A 302 -39.50 24.77 10.82
CA ASP A 302 -40.81 24.23 11.21
C ASP A 302 -41.92 24.74 10.26
N ALA A 303 -42.69 23.82 9.74
CA ALA A 303 -43.92 24.11 9.00
C ALA A 303 -44.99 24.67 9.97
N PRO A 304 -45.78 25.69 9.56
CA PRO A 304 -46.84 26.25 10.42
C PRO A 304 -47.96 25.24 10.63
N GLU A 305 -48.46 25.16 11.88
CA GLU A 305 -49.60 24.35 12.27
C GLU A 305 -50.87 24.70 11.46
N PRO A 306 -51.69 23.70 11.09
CA PRO A 306 -52.98 23.94 10.44
C PRO A 306 -54.00 24.49 11.43
N PRO A 307 -54.94 25.36 11.01
CA PRO A 307 -55.91 25.99 11.89
C PRO A 307 -56.93 24.96 12.40
N GLY A 308 -57.23 25.06 13.68
CA GLY A 308 -58.16 24.17 14.40
C GLY A 308 -59.56 24.20 13.81
N THR A 309 -60.11 23.03 13.55
CA THR A 309 -61.52 22.82 13.22
C THR A 309 -62.34 22.75 14.53
N SER A 310 -63.18 23.75 14.74
CA SER A 310 -64.22 23.76 15.74
C SER A 310 -65.32 22.73 15.38
N GLY A 311 -65.48 21.72 16.23
CA GLY A 311 -66.61 20.77 16.12
C GLY A 311 -67.95 21.40 16.60
N PRO A 312 -69.05 20.96 16.02
CA PRO A 312 -70.37 21.47 16.42
C PRO A 312 -70.84 20.82 17.70
N SER A 313 -71.49 21.65 18.55
CA SER A 313 -72.23 21.27 19.77
C SER A 313 -73.46 20.42 19.46
N ASP A 314 -73.56 19.31 20.15
CA ASP A 314 -74.73 18.47 20.13
C ASP A 314 -75.79 19.07 21.07
N ARG A 315 -77.03 19.23 20.58
CA ARG A 315 -78.24 19.41 21.34
C ARG A 315 -79.33 18.48 20.83
N THR A 316 -79.85 17.74 21.75
CA THR A 316 -81.05 16.89 21.91
C THR A 316 -80.82 15.40 21.72
#